data_e98b7402faae1136521eb4be59127061
#
_entry.id   e98b7402faae1136521eb4be59127061
#
_cell.length_a   1.000
_cell.length_b   1.000
_cell.length_c   1.000
_cell.angle_alpha   90.00
_cell.angle_beta   90.00
_cell.angle_gamma   90.00
#
_symmetry.space_group_name_H-M   'P 1'
#
loop_
_entity.id
_entity.type
_entity.pdbx_description
1 polymer ?
#
loop_
_entity_poly.entity_id
_entity_poly.type
_entity_poly.pdbx_seq_one_letter_code
_entity_poly.pdbx_strand_id
1 'polypeptide(L)'
;MPRTKSAKKALRQTIRRRARNLGRQKKIKEVTKQFKKLVEAGKIDEARALLPKVYKALDKVAKTGYVKKNKANRLKSRLAKKLRNR
;
A
#
# COMPACT_ATOMS: atom_id res chain seq x y z
N MET A 1 5.94 -32.52 -1.01
CA MET A 1 6.60 -32.14 0.24
C MET A 1 8.05 -31.77 0.00
N PRO A 2 8.53 -30.66 0.60
CA PRO A 2 9.96 -30.34 0.49
C PRO A 2 10.80 -31.31 1.30
N ARG A 3 11.63 -32.08 0.62
CA ARG A 3 12.50 -33.07 1.25
C ARG A 3 13.93 -32.58 1.44
N THR A 4 14.31 -31.48 0.81
CA THR A 4 15.66 -30.94 0.88
C THR A 4 15.71 -29.69 1.74
N LYS A 5 16.90 -29.38 2.28
CA LYS A 5 17.11 -28.15 3.07
C LYS A 5 16.80 -26.89 2.23
N SER A 6 17.17 -26.89 0.96
CA SER A 6 16.90 -25.77 0.06
C SER A 6 15.41 -25.56 -0.18
N ALA A 7 14.62 -26.64 -0.31
CA ALA A 7 13.17 -26.55 -0.46
C ALA A 7 12.50 -26.01 0.81
N LYS A 8 12.96 -26.45 1.98
CA LYS A 8 12.47 -25.94 3.27
C LYS A 8 12.77 -24.44 3.43
N LYS A 9 13.97 -24.02 3.03
CA LYS A 9 14.38 -22.63 3.05
C LYS A 9 13.50 -21.77 2.14
N ALA A 10 13.23 -22.26 0.93
CA ALA A 10 12.38 -21.57 -0.03
C ALA A 10 10.96 -21.41 0.51
N LEU A 11 10.42 -22.45 1.17
CA LEU A 11 9.10 -22.37 1.79
C LEU A 11 9.05 -21.31 2.90
N ARG A 12 10.07 -21.27 3.77
CA ARG A 12 10.16 -20.25 4.83
C ARG A 12 10.20 -18.85 4.26
N GLN A 13 10.97 -18.63 3.20
CA GLN A 13 11.06 -17.34 2.52
C GLN A 13 9.71 -16.93 1.93
N THR A 14 8.98 -17.87 1.34
CA THR A 14 7.65 -17.63 0.77
C THR A 14 6.67 -17.20 1.87
N ILE A 15 6.68 -17.88 3.02
CA ILE A 15 5.82 -17.55 4.16
C ILE A 15 6.13 -16.15 4.67
N ARG A 16 7.41 -15.81 4.86
CA ARG A 16 7.83 -14.48 5.32
C ARG A 16 7.42 -13.38 4.34
N ARG A 17 7.58 -13.65 3.04
CA ARG A 17 7.22 -12.71 1.98
C ARG A 17 5.71 -12.44 2.00
N ARG A 18 4.90 -13.49 2.13
CA ARG A 18 3.44 -13.39 2.21
C ARG A 18 3.02 -12.57 3.43
N ALA A 19 3.62 -12.82 4.59
CA ALA A 19 3.31 -12.08 5.81
C ALA A 19 3.63 -10.59 5.66
N ARG A 20 4.78 -10.24 5.06
CA ARG A 20 5.15 -8.85 4.80
C ARG A 20 4.18 -8.17 3.83
N ASN A 21 3.76 -8.87 2.78
CA ASN A 21 2.83 -8.33 1.79
C ASN A 21 1.46 -8.08 2.39
N LEU A 22 0.98 -8.98 3.26
CA LEU A 22 -0.28 -8.78 3.98
C LEU A 22 -0.22 -7.57 4.90
N GLY A 23 0.89 -7.40 5.62
CA GLY A 23 1.11 -6.23 6.48
C GLY A 23 1.10 -4.93 5.70
N ARG A 24 1.75 -4.90 4.54
CA ARG A 24 1.76 -3.73 3.66
C ARG A 24 0.37 -3.43 3.10
N GLN A 25 -0.38 -4.45 2.73
CA GLN A 25 -1.74 -4.31 2.23
C GLN A 25 -2.66 -3.70 3.29
N LYS A 26 -2.56 -4.16 4.53
CA LYS A 26 -3.31 -3.58 5.66
C LYS A 26 -2.97 -2.12 5.85
N LYS A 27 -1.69 -1.79 5.82
CA LYS A 27 -1.22 -0.41 5.98
C LYS A 27 -1.80 0.51 4.91
N ILE A 28 -1.83 0.06 3.65
CA ILE A 28 -2.41 0.82 2.54
C ILE A 28 -3.89 1.07 2.80
N LYS A 29 -4.64 0.06 3.20
CA LYS A 29 -6.07 0.19 3.49
C LYS A 29 -6.32 1.20 4.60
N GLU A 30 -5.52 1.14 5.67
CA GLU A 30 -5.64 2.06 6.81
C GLU A 30 -5.36 3.51 6.41
N VAL A 31 -4.23 3.78 5.75
CA VAL A 31 -3.87 5.15 5.36
C VAL A 31 -4.82 5.71 4.31
N THR A 32 -5.29 4.88 3.37
CA THR A 32 -6.27 5.29 2.37
C THR A 32 -7.60 5.64 3.03
N LYS A 33 -8.03 4.83 4.00
CA LYS A 33 -9.27 5.08 4.75
C LYS A 33 -9.17 6.38 5.55
N GLN A 34 -8.05 6.62 6.23
CA GLN A 34 -7.81 7.86 6.97
C GLN A 34 -7.84 9.06 6.03
N PHE A 35 -7.20 8.95 4.87
CA PHE A 35 -7.18 10.00 3.86
C PHE A 35 -8.61 10.35 3.40
N LYS A 36 -9.39 9.35 3.06
CA LYS A 36 -10.78 9.55 2.63
C LYS A 36 -11.61 10.21 3.71
N LYS A 37 -11.46 9.80 4.96
CA LYS A 37 -12.17 10.41 6.10
C LYS A 37 -11.82 11.89 6.26
N LEU A 38 -10.54 12.24 6.13
CA LEU A 38 -10.10 13.62 6.23
C LEU A 38 -10.68 14.48 5.11
N VAL A 39 -10.71 13.95 3.89
CA VAL A 39 -11.30 14.66 2.74
C VAL A 39 -12.81 14.85 2.95
N GLU A 40 -13.53 13.84 3.40
CA GLU A 40 -14.97 13.91 3.66
C GLU A 40 -15.31 14.87 4.79
N ALA A 41 -14.44 14.94 5.81
CA ALA A 41 -14.60 15.86 6.93
C ALA A 41 -14.24 17.31 6.58
N GLY A 42 -13.74 17.56 5.37
CA GLY A 42 -13.31 18.89 4.95
C GLY A 42 -11.93 19.29 5.47
N LYS A 43 -11.21 18.39 6.09
CA LYS A 43 -9.87 18.65 6.64
C LYS A 43 -8.81 18.47 5.55
N ILE A 44 -8.84 19.33 4.55
CA ILE A 44 -8.00 19.22 3.35
C ILE A 44 -6.51 19.34 3.68
N ASP A 45 -6.13 20.24 4.61
CA ASP A 45 -4.74 20.42 4.99
C ASP A 45 -4.16 19.16 5.63
N GLU A 46 -4.91 18.50 6.50
CA GLU A 46 -4.51 17.23 7.13
C GLU A 46 -4.42 16.10 6.10
N ALA A 47 -5.39 16.05 5.18
CA ALA A 47 -5.38 15.06 4.09
C ALA A 47 -4.16 15.26 3.21
N ARG A 48 -3.83 16.51 2.88
CA ARG A 48 -2.65 16.83 2.07
C ARG A 48 -1.36 16.43 2.79
N ALA A 49 -1.29 16.62 4.09
CA ALA A 49 -0.13 16.20 4.89
C ALA A 49 -0.01 14.67 4.95
N LEU A 50 -1.12 13.94 4.88
CA LEU A 50 -1.12 12.48 4.88
C LEU A 50 -0.76 11.89 3.51
N LEU A 51 -0.97 12.62 2.43
CA LEU A 51 -0.77 12.16 1.06
C LEU A 51 0.63 11.55 0.80
N PRO A 52 1.75 12.17 1.25
CA PRO A 52 3.07 11.56 1.08
C PRO A 52 3.20 10.18 1.73
N LYS A 53 2.56 9.98 2.87
CA LYS A 53 2.57 8.67 3.56
C LYS A 53 1.83 7.62 2.74
N VAL A 54 0.70 7.99 2.13
CA VAL A 54 -0.08 7.12 1.25
C VAL A 54 0.75 6.75 0.02
N TYR A 55 1.39 7.71 -0.61
CA TYR A 55 2.27 7.49 -1.76
C TYR A 55 3.42 6.55 -1.42
N LYS A 56 4.07 6.76 -0.28
CA LYS A 56 5.16 5.91 0.17
C LYS A 56 4.73 4.45 0.36
N ALA A 57 3.55 4.24 0.96
CA ALA A 57 3.00 2.91 1.16
C ALA A 57 2.69 2.22 -0.18
N LEU A 58 2.06 2.94 -1.11
CA LEU A 58 1.75 2.42 -2.44
C LEU A 58 3.01 2.08 -3.23
N ASP A 59 4.03 2.92 -3.18
CA ASP A 59 5.30 2.68 -3.87
C ASP A 59 6.02 1.45 -3.33
N LYS A 60 6.02 1.25 -2.02
CA LYS A 60 6.61 0.06 -1.41
C LYS A 60 5.95 -1.22 -1.90
N VAL A 61 4.63 -1.23 -1.97
CA VAL A 61 3.88 -2.41 -2.42
C VAL A 61 4.09 -2.65 -3.91
N ALA A 62 4.14 -1.60 -4.71
CA ALA A 62 4.44 -1.71 -6.14
C ALA A 62 5.85 -2.25 -6.36
N LYS A 63 6.82 -1.81 -5.55
CA LYS A 63 8.21 -2.27 -5.65
C LYS A 63 8.36 -3.76 -5.35
N THR A 64 7.54 -4.30 -4.46
CA THR A 64 7.57 -5.74 -4.13
C THR A 64 6.84 -6.61 -5.15
N GLY A 65 6.17 -6.01 -6.14
CA GLY A 65 5.42 -6.73 -7.15
C GLY A 65 4.05 -7.21 -6.71
N TYR A 66 3.64 -6.93 -5.48
CA TYR A 66 2.32 -7.32 -4.97
C TYR A 66 1.19 -6.56 -5.69
N VAL A 67 1.43 -5.29 -5.97
CA VAL A 67 0.50 -4.45 -6.76
C VAL A 67 1.26 -3.96 -7.98
N LYS A 68 0.64 -4.03 -9.15
CA LYS A 68 1.26 -3.53 -10.38
C LYS A 68 1.50 -2.03 -10.29
N LYS A 69 2.64 -1.58 -10.79
CA LYS A 69 3.03 -0.17 -10.78
C LYS A 69 1.94 0.74 -11.38
N ASN A 70 1.30 0.30 -12.46
CA ASN A 70 0.22 1.05 -13.10
C ASN A 70 -0.97 1.24 -12.17
N LYS A 71 -1.33 0.19 -11.41
CA LYS A 71 -2.43 0.25 -10.45
C LYS A 71 -2.10 1.23 -9.31
N ALA A 72 -0.87 1.18 -8.79
CA ALA A 72 -0.42 2.10 -7.75
C ALA A 72 -0.48 3.55 -8.25
N ASN A 73 -0.03 3.82 -9.47
CA ASN A 73 -0.08 5.15 -10.07
C ASN A 73 -1.52 5.65 -10.25
N ARG A 74 -2.44 4.77 -10.64
CA ARG A 74 -3.87 5.12 -10.77
C ARG A 74 -4.45 5.51 -9.41
N LEU A 75 -4.13 4.76 -8.35
CA LEU A 75 -4.60 5.07 -7.00
C LEU A 75 -4.06 6.42 -6.53
N LYS A 76 -2.78 6.70 -6.77
CA LYS A 76 -2.17 8.00 -6.46
C LYS A 76 -2.91 9.14 -7.16
N SER A 77 -3.17 8.98 -8.46
CA SER A 77 -3.87 9.98 -9.26
C SER A 77 -5.29 10.22 -8.75
N ARG A 78 -6.01 9.17 -8.41
CA ARG A 78 -7.37 9.28 -7.86
C ARG A 78 -7.39 10.03 -6.52
N LEU A 79 -6.44 9.73 -5.64
CA LEU A 79 -6.36 10.37 -4.34
C LEU A 79 -6.01 11.86 -4.48
N ALA A 80 -5.06 12.19 -5.33
CA ALA A 80 -4.69 13.58 -5.61
C ALA A 80 -5.87 14.36 -6.22
N LYS A 81 -6.64 13.72 -7.09
CA LYS A 81 -7.82 14.32 -7.73
C LYS A 81 -8.90 14.65 -6.71
N LYS A 82 -9.09 13.81 -5.70
CA LYS A 82 -10.05 14.08 -4.62
C LYS A 82 -9.71 15.35 -3.86
N LEU A 83 -8.42 15.62 -3.64
CA LEU A 83 -7.99 16.86 -3.01
C LEU A 83 -8.26 18.09 -3.88
N ARG A 84 -8.02 17.97 -5.20
CA ARG A 84 -8.22 19.08 -6.13
C ARG A 84 -9.68 19.46 -6.33
N ASN A 85 -10.58 18.48 -6.27
CA ASN A 85 -12.00 18.70 -6.51
C ASN A 85 -12.77 19.17 -5.28
N ARG A 86 -12.07 19.45 -4.21
CA ARG A 86 -12.63 20.02 -2.99
C ARG A 86 -11.98 21.37 -2.70
#